data_1396b3741c5e3e042eca0678bf71d996
#
_entry.id   1396b3741c5e3e042eca0678bf71d996
#
_cell.length_a   1.000
_cell.length_b   1.000
_cell.length_c   1.000
_cell.angle_alpha   90.00
_cell.angle_beta   90.00
_cell.angle_gamma   90.00
#
_symmetry.space_group_name_H-M   'P 1'
#
loop_
_entity.id
_entity.type
_entity.pdbx_description
1 polymer ?
#
loop_
_entity_poly.entity_id
_entity_poly.type
_entity_poly.pdbx_seq_one_letter_code
_entity_poly.pdbx_strand_id
1 'polypeptide(L)'
;MNKTDVVVVSGARTAIGSFGGALKDVPAVQLGSLVIKETLKRAGLRPKTGKKLLDVGPDALKCEACDLEQKACNWDAALKEVQVDEVVMGCVLQGGQGQNVARQASIYAGVPKEANAYTVNIVC
;
A
#
# COMPACT_ATOMS: atom_id res chain seq x y z
N MET A 1 -23.95 -1.55 23.69
CA MET A 1 -23.21 -1.70 22.41
C MET A 1 -22.22 -0.55 22.33
N ASN A 2 -20.92 -0.82 22.36
CA ASN A 2 -19.92 0.21 22.10
C ASN A 2 -20.05 0.61 20.63
N LYS A 3 -20.43 1.86 20.38
CA LYS A 3 -20.38 2.42 19.03
C LYS A 3 -18.90 2.56 18.64
N THR A 4 -18.49 1.88 17.59
CA THR A 4 -17.19 2.13 16.97
C THR A 4 -17.37 3.24 15.94
N ASP A 5 -16.74 4.37 16.17
CA ASP A 5 -16.79 5.49 15.22
C ASP A 5 -15.82 5.21 14.08
N VAL A 6 -16.26 5.45 12.85
CA VAL A 6 -15.41 5.43 11.66
C VAL A 6 -14.87 6.83 11.43
N VAL A 7 -13.54 6.96 11.36
CA VAL A 7 -12.88 8.26 11.22
C VAL A 7 -11.90 8.27 10.05
N VAL A 8 -11.73 9.42 9.40
CA VAL A 8 -10.67 9.67 8.43
C VAL A 8 -9.49 10.28 9.19
N VAL A 9 -8.35 9.59 9.16
CA VAL A 9 -7.18 9.96 9.98
C VAL A 9 -6.22 10.86 9.20
N SER A 10 -6.04 10.63 7.89
CA SER A 10 -5.07 11.37 7.08
C SER A 10 -5.44 11.28 5.59
N GLY A 11 -4.84 12.15 4.80
CA GLY A 11 -4.97 12.16 3.35
C GLY A 11 -3.72 12.76 2.69
N ALA A 12 -3.42 12.26 1.50
CA ALA A 12 -2.35 12.77 0.65
C ALA A 12 -2.73 12.62 -0.82
N ARG A 13 -2.10 13.41 -1.67
CA ARG A 13 -2.15 13.26 -3.12
C ARG A 13 -0.81 13.62 -3.74
N THR A 14 -0.57 13.15 -4.95
CA THR A 14 0.52 13.63 -5.80
C THR A 14 0.19 14.99 -6.43
N ALA A 15 1.17 15.60 -7.06
CA ALA A 15 0.92 16.70 -7.98
C ALA A 15 0.00 16.23 -9.13
N ILE A 16 -0.75 17.17 -9.71
CA ILE A 16 -1.53 16.97 -10.92
C ILE A 16 -0.64 17.43 -12.08
N GLY A 17 -0.36 16.53 -13.02
CA GLY A 17 0.40 16.83 -14.21
C GLY A 17 -0.49 17.16 -15.41
N SER A 18 0.06 17.89 -16.38
CA SER A 18 -0.56 18.04 -17.70
C SER A 18 -0.42 16.76 -18.52
N PHE A 19 -1.31 16.55 -19.48
CA PHE A 19 -1.19 15.44 -20.43
C PHE A 19 0.17 15.52 -21.18
N GLY A 20 0.91 14.40 -21.18
CA GLY A 20 2.26 14.37 -21.75
C GLY A 20 3.32 15.16 -20.96
N GLY A 21 3.00 15.69 -19.77
CA GLY A 21 3.86 16.49 -18.93
C GLY A 21 4.82 15.69 -18.04
N ALA A 22 5.22 16.31 -16.92
CA ALA A 22 6.27 15.80 -16.03
C ALA A 22 6.02 14.41 -15.43
N LEU A 23 4.76 14.00 -15.32
CA LEU A 23 4.39 12.69 -14.76
C LEU A 23 4.15 11.61 -15.84
N LYS A 24 4.33 11.90 -17.13
CA LYS A 24 3.99 10.98 -18.22
C LYS A 24 4.70 9.61 -18.14
N ASP A 25 5.92 9.60 -17.65
CA ASP A 25 6.75 8.39 -17.57
C ASP A 25 6.75 7.77 -16.16
N VAL A 26 5.94 8.30 -15.23
CA VAL A 26 5.84 7.78 -13.86
C VAL A 26 4.69 6.78 -13.78
N PRO A 27 4.97 5.49 -13.53
CA PRO A 27 3.93 4.48 -13.42
C PRO A 27 2.91 4.79 -12.31
N ALA A 28 1.64 4.50 -12.54
CA ALA A 28 0.58 4.71 -11.55
C ALA A 28 0.84 3.97 -10.23
N VAL A 29 1.45 2.79 -10.30
CA VAL A 29 1.89 2.02 -9.13
C VAL A 29 2.86 2.82 -8.24
N GLN A 30 3.82 3.53 -8.84
CA GLN A 30 4.76 4.36 -8.08
C GLN A 30 4.06 5.55 -7.42
N LEU A 31 3.18 6.22 -8.14
CA LEU A 31 2.39 7.32 -7.59
C LEU A 31 1.51 6.82 -6.44
N GLY A 32 0.84 5.67 -6.60
CA GLY A 32 0.04 5.03 -5.57
C GLY A 32 0.84 4.66 -4.33
N SER A 33 2.02 4.06 -4.51
CA SER A 33 2.89 3.69 -3.38
C SER A 33 3.36 4.90 -2.58
N LEU A 34 3.72 5.98 -3.27
CA LEU A 34 4.12 7.23 -2.64
C LEU A 34 2.98 7.82 -1.80
N VAL A 35 1.77 7.84 -2.33
CA VAL A 35 0.57 8.36 -1.62
C VAL A 35 0.26 7.52 -0.39
N ILE A 36 0.26 6.19 -0.50
CA ILE A 36 0.03 5.29 0.65
C ILE A 36 1.07 5.58 1.75
N LYS A 37 2.34 5.62 1.38
CA LYS A 37 3.43 5.84 2.34
C LYS A 37 3.34 7.21 3.01
N GLU A 38 3.08 8.25 2.25
CA GLU A 38 2.95 9.61 2.75
C GLU A 38 1.72 9.78 3.65
N THR A 39 0.58 9.17 3.28
CA THR A 39 -0.64 9.21 4.09
C THR A 39 -0.42 8.61 5.48
N LEU A 40 0.21 7.45 5.55
CA LEU A 40 0.54 6.79 6.82
C LEU A 40 1.53 7.62 7.64
N LYS A 41 2.59 8.16 7.02
CA LYS A 41 3.54 9.04 7.69
C LYS A 41 2.88 10.27 8.32
N ARG A 42 2.01 10.94 7.58
CA ARG A 42 1.26 12.12 8.08
C ARG A 42 0.34 11.77 9.25
N ALA A 43 -0.18 10.56 9.28
CA ALA A 43 -0.95 10.04 10.41
C ALA A 43 -0.08 9.69 11.62
N GLY A 44 1.26 9.73 11.51
CA GLY A 44 2.16 9.23 12.54
C GLY A 44 2.19 7.71 12.65
N LEU A 45 1.80 7.01 11.59
CA LEU A 45 1.58 5.56 11.56
C LEU A 45 2.57 4.86 10.63
N ARG A 46 2.87 3.60 10.96
CA ARG A 46 3.53 2.65 10.06
C ARG A 46 2.80 1.31 10.09
N PRO A 47 2.83 0.54 9.01
CA PRO A 47 2.25 -0.79 9.00
C PRO A 47 2.99 -1.70 10.00
N LYS A 48 2.23 -2.50 10.71
CA LYS A 48 2.79 -3.59 11.52
C LYS A 48 3.21 -4.71 10.59
N THR A 49 4.50 -5.00 10.53
CA THR A 49 5.02 -6.16 9.80
C THR A 49 4.79 -7.42 10.61
N GLY A 50 3.96 -8.33 10.09
CA GLY A 50 3.58 -9.54 10.80
C GLY A 50 4.56 -10.69 10.57
N LYS A 51 4.91 -11.41 11.65
CA LYS A 51 5.56 -12.73 11.57
C LYS A 51 4.57 -13.89 11.43
N LYS A 52 3.25 -13.59 11.43
CA LYS A 52 2.21 -14.62 11.60
C LYS A 52 2.14 -15.68 10.49
N LEU A 53 2.51 -15.33 9.25
CA LEU A 53 2.48 -16.33 8.17
C LEU A 53 3.64 -17.33 8.28
N LEU A 54 4.77 -16.91 8.84
CA LEU A 54 5.91 -17.79 9.10
C LEU A 54 5.60 -18.83 10.19
N ASP A 55 4.70 -18.51 11.12
CA ASP A 55 4.39 -19.37 12.25
C ASP A 55 3.33 -20.43 11.94
N VAL A 56 2.40 -20.14 11.02
CA VAL A 56 1.21 -21.00 10.76
C VAL A 56 1.11 -21.53 9.32
N GLY A 57 1.94 -21.07 8.41
CA GLY A 57 1.95 -21.53 7.03
C GLY A 57 2.66 -22.89 6.86
N PRO A 58 2.32 -23.68 5.81
CA PRO A 58 3.11 -24.85 5.43
C PRO A 58 4.58 -24.47 5.19
N ASP A 59 5.51 -25.33 5.57
CA ASP A 59 6.96 -25.03 5.47
C ASP A 59 7.39 -24.64 4.06
N ALA A 60 6.77 -25.20 3.02
CA ALA A 60 7.02 -24.83 1.63
C ALA A 60 6.58 -23.38 1.26
N LEU A 61 5.73 -22.75 2.07
CA LEU A 61 5.23 -21.38 1.88
C LEU A 61 5.82 -20.39 2.89
N LYS A 62 6.59 -20.87 3.84
CA LYS A 62 7.38 -20.05 4.76
C LYS A 62 8.56 -19.45 3.99
N CYS A 63 8.29 -18.45 3.16
CA CYS A 63 9.36 -17.66 2.58
C CYS A 63 9.61 -16.42 3.44
N GLU A 64 10.87 -16.09 3.63
CA GLU A 64 11.24 -14.75 4.09
C GLU A 64 10.61 -13.72 3.16
N ALA A 65 10.31 -12.53 3.70
CA ALA A 65 9.83 -11.43 2.88
C ALA A 65 10.75 -11.29 1.65
N CYS A 66 10.17 -11.21 0.46
CA CYS A 66 10.99 -11.09 -0.75
C CYS A 66 11.82 -9.79 -0.67
N ASP A 67 12.95 -9.73 -1.37
CA ASP A 67 13.85 -8.58 -1.36
C ASP A 67 13.15 -7.25 -1.61
N LEU A 68 12.10 -7.26 -2.42
CA LEU A 68 11.29 -6.09 -2.72
C LEU A 68 10.53 -5.60 -1.48
N GLU A 69 9.90 -6.51 -0.76
CA GLU A 69 9.15 -6.22 0.46
C GLU A 69 10.09 -5.71 1.56
N GLN A 70 11.25 -6.34 1.73
CA GLN A 70 12.27 -5.91 2.69
C GLN A 70 12.78 -4.49 2.38
N LYS A 71 13.07 -4.18 1.13
CA LYS A 71 13.51 -2.85 0.70
C LYS A 71 12.43 -1.78 0.88
N ALA A 72 11.18 -2.15 0.69
CA ALA A 72 10.05 -1.22 0.83
C ALA A 72 9.69 -0.93 2.30
N CYS A 73 9.97 -1.86 3.21
CA CYS A 73 9.68 -1.75 4.65
C CYS A 73 10.64 -0.82 5.42
N ASN A 74 11.19 0.21 4.79
CA ASN A 74 12.07 1.20 5.41
C ASN A 74 11.27 2.29 6.16
N TRP A 75 10.47 1.89 7.11
CA TRP A 75 9.68 2.79 7.95
C TRP A 75 10.48 3.35 9.12
N ASP A 76 10.17 4.60 9.48
CA ASP A 76 10.71 5.19 10.70
C ASP A 76 10.18 4.44 11.92
N ALA A 77 11.09 3.97 12.76
CA ALA A 77 10.77 3.23 13.98
C ALA A 77 10.02 4.07 15.02
N ALA A 78 10.11 5.40 14.94
CA ALA A 78 9.37 6.31 15.82
C ALA A 78 7.87 6.36 15.53
N LEU A 79 7.45 5.92 14.34
CA LEU A 79 6.04 5.88 13.97
C LEU A 79 5.31 4.76 14.72
N LYS A 80 4.06 5.03 15.12
CA LYS A 80 3.22 4.05 15.81
C LYS A 80 2.79 2.92 14.86
N GLU A 81 2.92 1.69 15.30
CA GLU A 81 2.44 0.53 14.52
C GLU A 81 0.92 0.47 14.46
N VAL A 82 0.40 0.17 13.27
CA VAL A 82 -1.01 -0.10 13.03
C VAL A 82 -1.17 -1.33 12.15
N GLN A 83 -2.18 -2.13 12.44
CA GLN A 83 -2.60 -3.19 11.53
C GLN A 83 -3.27 -2.55 10.32
N VAL A 84 -2.74 -2.84 9.13
CA VAL A 84 -3.41 -2.50 7.87
C VAL A 84 -4.18 -3.74 7.42
N ASP A 85 -5.48 -3.66 7.43
CA ASP A 85 -6.33 -4.79 7.06
C ASP A 85 -6.54 -4.83 5.55
N GLU A 86 -6.67 -3.65 4.92
CA GLU A 86 -7.04 -3.56 3.53
C GLU A 86 -6.46 -2.33 2.83
N VAL A 87 -6.09 -2.51 1.55
CA VAL A 87 -5.68 -1.43 0.64
C VAL A 87 -6.58 -1.45 -0.59
N VAL A 88 -7.40 -0.44 -0.73
CA VAL A 88 -8.31 -0.27 -1.86
C VAL A 88 -7.84 0.90 -2.70
N MET A 89 -7.52 0.65 -3.98
CA MET A 89 -7.05 1.69 -4.90
C MET A 89 -7.91 1.73 -6.15
N GLY A 90 -8.25 2.91 -6.60
CA GLY A 90 -8.90 3.13 -7.88
C GLY A 90 -7.89 3.16 -9.03
N CYS A 91 -8.11 2.36 -10.06
CA CYS A 91 -7.38 2.48 -11.32
C CYS A 91 -8.29 2.07 -12.47
N VAL A 92 -8.67 3.02 -13.31
CA VAL A 92 -9.60 2.78 -14.42
C VAL A 92 -8.90 2.10 -15.60
N LEU A 93 -7.70 2.57 -15.96
CA LEU A 93 -6.92 2.08 -17.08
C LEU A 93 -5.81 1.17 -16.60
N GLN A 94 -6.11 -0.11 -16.40
CA GLN A 94 -5.19 -1.10 -15.84
C GLN A 94 -4.35 -1.83 -16.90
N GLY A 95 -4.69 -1.71 -18.17
CA GLY A 95 -3.97 -2.37 -19.27
C GLY A 95 -2.48 -2.03 -19.27
N GLY A 96 -1.62 -3.04 -19.39
CA GLY A 96 -0.17 -2.87 -19.43
C GLY A 96 0.50 -2.58 -18.08
N GLN A 97 -0.25 -2.48 -16.98
CA GLN A 97 0.28 -2.16 -15.65
C GLN A 97 0.57 -3.40 -14.78
N GLY A 98 0.39 -4.60 -15.32
CA GLY A 98 0.52 -5.85 -14.57
C GLY A 98 -0.75 -6.20 -13.79
N GLN A 99 -0.63 -7.21 -12.93
CA GLN A 99 -1.75 -7.72 -12.15
C GLN A 99 -1.95 -6.90 -10.87
N ASN A 100 -3.19 -6.61 -10.52
CA ASN A 100 -3.59 -5.97 -9.28
C ASN A 100 -2.72 -4.76 -8.89
N VAL A 101 -2.95 -3.64 -9.55
CA VAL A 101 -2.19 -2.39 -9.37
C VAL A 101 -2.16 -1.93 -7.91
N ALA A 102 -3.26 -2.14 -7.17
CA ALA A 102 -3.32 -1.84 -5.74
C ALA A 102 -2.34 -2.70 -4.92
N ARG A 103 -2.25 -4.00 -5.23
CA ARG A 103 -1.29 -4.91 -4.58
C ARG A 103 0.14 -4.46 -4.84
N GLN A 104 0.47 -4.13 -6.07
CA GLN A 104 1.80 -3.62 -6.39
C GLN A 104 2.10 -2.34 -5.59
N ALA A 105 1.19 -1.36 -5.60
CA ALA A 105 1.36 -0.11 -4.87
C ALA A 105 1.53 -0.34 -3.35
N SER A 106 0.74 -1.26 -2.76
CA SER A 106 0.82 -1.57 -1.33
C SER A 106 2.18 -2.17 -0.94
N ILE A 107 2.70 -3.12 -1.71
CA ILE A 107 4.02 -3.73 -1.46
C ILE A 107 5.13 -2.69 -1.60
N TYR A 108 5.12 -1.89 -2.68
CA TYR A 108 6.10 -0.82 -2.87
C TYR A 108 6.02 0.29 -1.79
N ALA A 109 4.86 0.47 -1.17
CA ALA A 109 4.69 1.36 -0.03
C ALA A 109 5.22 0.76 1.28
N GLY A 110 5.56 -0.52 1.33
CA GLY A 110 5.98 -1.23 2.54
C GLY A 110 4.82 -1.65 3.43
N VAL A 111 3.64 -1.86 2.85
CA VAL A 111 2.52 -2.53 3.51
C VAL A 111 2.74 -4.04 3.36
N PRO A 112 2.63 -4.83 4.44
CA PRO A 112 2.90 -6.26 4.39
C PRO A 112 1.94 -7.01 3.45
N LYS A 113 2.43 -8.09 2.87
CA LYS A 113 1.68 -8.93 1.93
C LYS A 113 0.42 -9.57 2.53
N GLU A 114 0.36 -9.66 3.84
CA GLU A 114 -0.78 -10.19 4.60
C GLU A 114 -2.00 -9.24 4.57
N ALA A 115 -1.79 -7.94 4.33
CA ALA A 115 -2.89 -7.01 4.12
C ALA A 115 -3.60 -7.33 2.79
N ASN A 116 -4.92 -7.33 2.79
CA ASN A 116 -5.67 -7.46 1.54
C ASN A 116 -5.42 -6.25 0.64
N ALA A 117 -5.37 -6.48 -0.67
CA ALA A 117 -5.29 -5.38 -1.63
C ALA A 117 -6.06 -5.70 -2.89
N TYR A 118 -6.89 -4.79 -3.35
CA TYR A 118 -7.62 -4.93 -4.60
C TYR A 118 -7.83 -3.59 -5.31
N THR A 119 -7.92 -3.69 -6.62
CA THR A 119 -8.09 -2.54 -7.50
C THR A 119 -9.53 -2.47 -7.97
N VAL A 120 -10.11 -1.29 -7.88
CA VAL A 120 -11.44 -1.01 -8.44
C VAL A 120 -11.32 -0.10 -9.67
N ASN A 121 -12.18 -0.29 -10.64
CA ASN A 121 -12.23 0.51 -11.86
C ASN A 121 -13.54 1.27 -12.02
N ILE A 122 -14.13 1.65 -10.91
CA ILE A 122 -15.35 2.48 -10.87
C ILE A 122 -14.97 3.88 -11.36
N VAL A 123 -15.51 4.29 -12.49
CA VAL A 123 -15.08 5.51 -13.18
C VAL A 123 -15.56 6.76 -12.46
N CYS A 124 -16.84 6.95 -12.33
CA CYS A 124 -17.49 8.09 -11.71
C CYS A 124 -18.56 7.64 -10.72
#